data_46cabbb94cea5bfb8b417a9c3ec261fe
#
_entry.id   46cabbb94cea5bfb8b417a9c3ec261fe
#
_cell.length_a   1.000
_cell.length_b   1.000
_cell.length_c   1.000
_cell.angle_alpha   90.00
_cell.angle_beta   90.00
_cell.angle_gamma   90.00
#
_symmetry.space_group_name_H-M   'P 1'
#
loop_
_entity.id
_entity.type
_entity.pdbx_description
1 polymer ?
#
loop_
_entity_poly.entity_id
_entity_poly.type
_entity_poly.pdbx_seq_one_letter_code
_entity_poly.pdbx_strand_id
1 'polypeptide(L)'
;MDRAFQRIRSLMLRGTFYSVPPKQMTCVNGINPGPIDVIKKISQGVFAVEWETGNISSSHRALNKIAVGIIQNSLIGGILILPKRSLAQFLTDRIGNYEEISPYFTLYQHLDIQNGFIGIIAVNYDEINTEVSIIPKGKDGNAMK
;
A
#
# COMPACT_ATOMS: atom_id res chain seq x y z
N MET A 1 -16.34 0.65 7.60
CA MET A 1 -15.14 -0.10 7.16
C MET A 1 -15.58 -1.04 6.06
N ASP A 2 -15.11 -0.81 4.84
CA ASP A 2 -15.58 -1.38 3.59
C ASP A 2 -15.50 -2.92 3.60
N ARG A 3 -16.58 -3.60 3.12
CA ARG A 3 -16.64 -5.08 3.01
C ARG A 3 -15.55 -5.62 2.07
N ALA A 4 -15.18 -4.87 1.02
CA ALA A 4 -14.08 -5.22 0.13
C ALA A 4 -12.74 -5.20 0.88
N PHE A 5 -12.49 -4.19 1.72
CA PHE A 5 -11.32 -4.10 2.60
C PHE A 5 -11.26 -5.29 3.57
N GLN A 6 -12.38 -5.61 4.21
CA GLN A 6 -12.47 -6.77 5.12
C GLN A 6 -12.23 -8.09 4.38
N ARG A 7 -12.67 -8.19 3.14
CA ARG A 7 -12.50 -9.40 2.32
C ARG A 7 -11.06 -9.57 1.84
N ILE A 8 -10.40 -8.50 1.40
CA ILE A 8 -8.97 -8.50 1.04
C ILE A 8 -8.13 -8.78 2.28
N ARG A 9 -8.42 -8.12 3.40
CA ARG A 9 -7.77 -8.39 4.69
C ARG A 9 -7.98 -9.83 5.15
N SER A 10 -9.18 -10.37 5.00
CA SER A 10 -9.50 -11.78 5.33
C SER A 10 -8.80 -12.77 4.41
N LEU A 11 -8.66 -12.48 3.11
CA LEU A 11 -7.91 -13.29 2.17
C LEU A 11 -6.40 -13.25 2.48
N MET A 12 -5.88 -12.09 2.84
CA MET A 12 -4.49 -11.92 3.27
C MET A 12 -4.22 -12.67 4.59
N LEU A 13 -5.16 -12.68 5.53
CA LEU A 13 -5.03 -13.36 6.82
C LEU A 13 -5.19 -14.88 6.76
N ARG A 14 -5.80 -15.43 5.70
CA ARG A 14 -5.91 -16.90 5.51
C ARG A 14 -4.63 -17.56 4.98
N GLY A 15 -3.73 -16.78 4.36
CA GLY A 15 -2.35 -17.23 4.17
C GLY A 15 -1.50 -16.68 5.31
N THR A 16 -0.54 -17.39 5.81
CA THR A 16 0.39 -17.02 6.90
C THR A 16 1.07 -15.64 6.68
N PHE A 17 0.29 -14.55 6.77
CA PHE A 17 0.76 -13.18 6.71
C PHE A 17 0.90 -12.68 8.14
N TYR A 18 2.05 -12.16 8.49
CA TYR A 18 2.32 -11.56 9.78
C TYR A 18 2.42 -10.05 9.60
N SER A 19 1.71 -9.28 10.43
CA SER A 19 2.10 -7.88 10.62
C SER A 19 3.43 -7.91 11.37
N VAL A 20 4.47 -7.32 10.81
CA VAL A 20 5.77 -7.29 11.46
C VAL A 20 5.95 -5.96 12.16
N PRO A 21 6.36 -5.99 13.43
CA PRO A 21 6.84 -4.77 14.08
C PRO A 21 8.03 -4.18 13.32
N PRO A 22 8.19 -2.87 13.35
CA PRO A 22 9.16 -2.11 12.54
C PRO A 22 10.65 -2.49 12.72
N LYS A 23 10.99 -3.44 13.59
CA LYS A 23 12.36 -3.74 14.02
C LYS A 23 13.24 -4.46 13.00
N GLN A 24 12.74 -4.86 11.82
CA GLN A 24 13.52 -5.67 10.88
C GLN A 24 14.04 -4.93 9.63
N MET A 25 13.68 -3.68 9.44
CA MET A 25 14.32 -2.86 8.39
C MET A 25 15.41 -2.02 9.05
N THR A 26 16.66 -2.43 8.86
CA THR A 26 17.81 -1.62 9.25
C THR A 26 17.94 -0.45 8.27
N CYS A 27 17.75 0.75 8.76
CA CYS A 27 17.87 1.96 7.98
C CYS A 27 19.23 2.59 8.12
N VAL A 28 19.62 3.36 7.12
CA VAL A 28 20.77 4.26 7.20
C VAL A 28 20.62 5.13 8.46
N ASN A 29 21.64 5.19 9.31
CA ASN A 29 21.65 5.93 10.58
C ASN A 29 20.64 5.45 11.63
N GLY A 30 20.17 4.21 11.57
CA GLY A 30 19.27 3.64 12.58
C GLY A 30 17.84 4.18 12.57
N ILE A 31 17.47 5.01 11.59
CA ILE A 31 16.12 5.56 11.45
C ILE A 31 15.27 4.58 10.62
N ASN A 32 14.18 4.11 11.20
CA ASN A 32 13.26 3.19 10.53
C ASN A 32 12.27 3.99 9.64
N PRO A 33 12.03 3.61 8.36
CA PRO A 33 11.08 4.29 7.48
C PRO A 33 9.61 4.09 7.88
N GLY A 34 9.35 3.33 8.94
CA GLY A 34 8.02 3.04 9.47
C GLY A 34 7.57 1.62 9.23
N PRO A 35 6.45 1.21 9.86
CA PRO A 35 5.92 -0.15 9.71
C PRO A 35 5.44 -0.41 8.28
N ILE A 36 5.47 -1.69 7.91
CA ILE A 36 4.83 -2.24 6.70
C ILE A 36 3.53 -2.91 7.15
N ASP A 37 2.44 -2.71 6.39
CA ASP A 37 1.13 -3.23 6.76
C ASP A 37 1.12 -4.74 6.86
N VAL A 38 1.71 -5.42 5.88
CA VAL A 38 1.78 -6.88 5.84
C VAL A 38 3.11 -7.33 5.24
N ILE A 39 3.72 -8.36 5.83
CA ILE A 39 4.83 -9.08 5.20
C ILE A 39 4.52 -10.56 5.12
N LYS A 40 5.10 -11.22 4.11
CA LYS A 40 5.12 -12.68 3.96
C LYS A 40 6.55 -13.17 3.84
N LYS A 41 6.93 -14.11 4.69
CA LYS A 41 8.18 -14.87 4.54
C LYS A 41 7.93 -16.01 3.55
N ILE A 42 8.78 -16.11 2.55
CA ILE A 42 8.83 -17.22 1.59
C ILE A 42 10.26 -17.78 1.56
N SER A 43 10.47 -18.87 0.86
CA SER A 43 11.81 -19.52 0.79
C SER A 43 12.91 -18.59 0.30
N GLN A 44 12.58 -17.66 -0.60
CA GLN A 44 13.53 -16.71 -1.20
C GLN A 44 13.77 -15.46 -0.35
N GLY A 45 12.96 -15.20 0.70
CA GLY A 45 13.11 -14.01 1.54
C GLY A 45 11.78 -13.45 2.05
N VAL A 46 11.73 -12.14 2.23
CA VAL A 46 10.57 -11.43 2.76
C VAL A 46 9.92 -10.57 1.68
N PHE A 47 8.61 -10.69 1.52
CA PHE A 47 7.79 -9.91 0.60
C PHE A 47 6.86 -8.97 1.37
N ALA A 48 6.75 -7.72 0.93
CA ALA A 48 5.96 -6.68 1.57
C ALA A 48 4.66 -6.38 0.81
N VAL A 49 3.60 -6.05 1.54
CA VAL A 49 2.37 -5.51 0.96
C VAL A 49 1.94 -4.29 1.78
N GLU A 50 1.72 -3.19 1.09
CA GLU A 50 1.17 -1.95 1.63
C GLU A 50 -0.21 -1.70 1.02
N TRP A 51 -1.17 -1.35 1.85
CA TRP A 51 -2.49 -0.91 1.42
C TRP A 51 -2.68 0.55 1.78
N GLU A 52 -2.77 1.41 0.78
CA GLU A 52 -2.91 2.84 1.02
C GLU A 52 -4.31 3.36 0.76
N THR A 53 -4.89 3.92 1.81
CA THR A 53 -6.13 4.70 1.80
C THR A 53 -5.91 6.10 2.36
N GLY A 54 -4.66 6.48 2.56
CA GLY A 54 -4.25 7.81 2.98
C GLY A 54 -4.07 8.76 1.79
N ASN A 55 -3.48 9.91 2.05
CA ASN A 55 -3.16 10.88 1.01
C ASN A 55 -1.99 10.41 0.12
N ILE A 56 -1.76 11.12 -0.99
CA ILE A 56 -0.71 10.78 -1.95
C ILE A 56 0.69 10.69 -1.32
N SER A 57 0.99 11.47 -0.29
CA SER A 57 2.27 11.40 0.42
C SER A 57 2.46 10.07 1.13
N SER A 58 1.39 9.47 1.63
CA SER A 58 1.42 8.13 2.22
C SER A 58 1.74 7.07 1.17
N SER A 59 1.16 7.19 -0.03
CA SER A 59 1.45 6.27 -1.15
C SER A 59 2.92 6.35 -1.58
N HIS A 60 3.49 7.55 -1.68
CA HIS A 60 4.93 7.72 -1.93
C HIS A 60 5.79 7.12 -0.83
N ARG A 61 5.40 7.33 0.44
CA ARG A 61 6.13 6.75 1.57
C ARG A 61 6.08 5.22 1.57
N ALA A 62 4.95 4.63 1.21
CA ALA A 62 4.79 3.19 1.09
C ALA A 62 5.72 2.60 0.02
N LEU A 63 5.75 3.18 -1.18
CA LEU A 63 6.68 2.76 -2.25
C LEU A 63 8.14 2.94 -1.84
N ASN A 64 8.48 4.07 -1.20
CA ASN A 64 9.84 4.33 -0.74
C ASN A 64 10.28 3.32 0.33
N LYS A 65 9.39 2.91 1.25
CA LYS A 65 9.69 1.85 2.22
C LYS A 65 10.04 0.53 1.53
N ILE A 66 9.23 0.13 0.54
CA ILE A 66 9.48 -1.08 -0.26
C ILE A 66 10.82 -0.97 -0.99
N ALA A 67 11.08 0.14 -1.69
CA ALA A 67 12.31 0.37 -2.44
C ALA A 67 13.54 0.30 -1.53
N VAL A 68 13.54 1.01 -0.40
CA VAL A 68 14.61 0.97 0.59
C VAL A 68 14.83 -0.44 1.13
N GLY A 69 13.74 -1.16 1.45
CA GLY A 69 13.82 -2.54 1.93
C GLY A 69 14.49 -3.47 0.92
N ILE A 70 14.24 -3.31 -0.37
CA ILE A 70 14.87 -4.10 -1.44
C ILE A 70 16.35 -3.72 -1.59
N ILE A 71 16.67 -2.41 -1.67
CA ILE A 71 18.05 -1.93 -1.78
C ILE A 71 18.91 -2.42 -0.61
N GLN A 72 18.34 -2.53 0.57
CA GLN A 72 19.01 -3.04 1.77
C GLN A 72 18.98 -4.56 1.92
N ASN A 73 18.46 -5.29 0.93
CA ASN A 73 18.28 -6.74 0.97
C ASN A 73 17.44 -7.26 2.16
N SER A 74 16.62 -6.40 2.75
CA SER A 74 15.65 -6.75 3.80
C SER A 74 14.36 -7.32 3.20
N LEU A 75 14.05 -6.92 1.97
CA LEU A 75 12.93 -7.39 1.17
C LEU A 75 13.42 -7.93 -0.17
N ILE A 76 12.76 -8.95 -0.67
CA ILE A 76 12.91 -9.44 -2.04
C ILE A 76 11.91 -8.78 -3.00
N GLY A 77 10.95 -8.04 -2.49
CA GLY A 77 9.95 -7.32 -3.26
C GLY A 77 8.80 -6.82 -2.41
N GLY A 78 7.94 -6.05 -3.05
CA GLY A 78 6.71 -5.59 -2.43
C GLY A 78 5.70 -5.02 -3.41
N ILE A 79 4.47 -4.92 -2.94
CA ILE A 79 3.33 -4.40 -3.69
C ILE A 79 2.68 -3.28 -2.90
N LEU A 80 2.39 -2.18 -3.58
CA LEU A 80 1.46 -1.16 -3.12
C LEU A 80 0.09 -1.40 -3.76
N ILE A 81 -0.94 -1.47 -2.94
CA ILE A 81 -2.34 -1.54 -3.37
C ILE A 81 -2.99 -0.18 -3.09
N LEU A 82 -3.58 0.43 -4.11
CA LEU A 82 -4.25 1.73 -3.98
C LEU A 82 -5.41 1.84 -4.98
N PRO A 83 -6.37 2.76 -4.77
CA PRO A 83 -7.49 2.92 -5.68
C PRO A 83 -7.10 3.61 -6.98
N LYS A 84 -7.85 3.35 -8.05
CA LYS A 84 -7.93 4.25 -9.19
C LYS A 84 -8.71 5.51 -8.80
N ARG A 85 -8.51 6.60 -9.56
CA ARG A 85 -9.24 7.87 -9.36
C ARG A 85 -10.76 7.67 -9.39
N SER A 86 -11.24 6.80 -10.25
CA SER A 86 -12.67 6.44 -10.36
C SER A 86 -13.25 5.86 -9.07
N LEU A 87 -12.47 5.06 -8.32
CA LEU A 87 -12.86 4.53 -7.01
C LEU A 87 -12.61 5.57 -5.90
N ALA A 88 -11.52 6.32 -5.98
CA ALA A 88 -11.10 7.26 -4.94
C ALA A 88 -12.18 8.28 -4.58
N GLN A 89 -12.96 8.74 -5.57
CA GLN A 89 -14.07 9.68 -5.36
C GLN A 89 -15.17 9.18 -4.42
N PHE A 90 -15.32 7.86 -4.27
CA PHE A 90 -16.30 7.24 -3.36
C PHE A 90 -15.73 6.93 -1.97
N LEU A 91 -14.45 7.17 -1.76
CA LEU A 91 -13.76 6.94 -0.49
C LEU A 91 -13.67 8.25 0.32
N THR A 92 -12.47 8.71 0.59
CA THR A 92 -12.24 9.97 1.32
C THR A 92 -11.75 11.07 0.39
N ASP A 93 -11.92 12.35 0.76
CA ASP A 93 -11.61 13.47 -0.15
C ASP A 93 -10.11 13.65 -0.43
N ARG A 94 -9.24 13.01 0.35
CA ARG A 94 -7.78 13.17 0.26
C ARG A 94 -7.05 11.89 -0.12
N ILE A 95 -7.76 10.88 -0.53
CA ILE A 95 -7.13 9.60 -0.87
C ILE A 95 -6.26 9.72 -2.09
N GLY A 96 -5.02 9.28 -1.97
CA GLY A 96 -4.11 9.13 -3.11
C GLY A 96 -4.58 8.03 -4.05
N ASN A 97 -4.35 8.20 -5.33
CA ASN A 97 -4.80 7.26 -6.34
C ASN A 97 -3.71 6.94 -7.36
N TYR A 98 -3.94 5.90 -8.16
CA TYR A 98 -2.99 5.41 -9.16
C TYR A 98 -2.56 6.50 -10.14
N GLU A 99 -3.49 7.32 -10.61
CA GLU A 99 -3.21 8.36 -11.60
C GLU A 99 -2.34 9.48 -11.05
N GLU A 100 -2.38 9.72 -9.74
CA GLU A 100 -1.49 10.70 -9.08
C GLU A 100 -0.08 10.17 -8.87
N ILE A 101 0.09 8.87 -8.62
CA ILE A 101 1.41 8.30 -8.35
C ILE A 101 2.12 7.83 -9.61
N SER A 102 1.38 7.47 -10.66
CA SER A 102 1.93 6.89 -11.89
C SER A 102 2.99 7.77 -12.59
N PRO A 103 2.93 9.12 -12.60
CA PRO A 103 3.98 9.96 -13.17
C PRO A 103 5.37 9.74 -12.53
N TYR A 104 5.40 9.23 -11.30
CA TYR A 104 6.64 9.02 -10.56
C TYR A 104 7.26 7.62 -10.75
N PHE A 105 6.61 6.73 -11.53
CA PHE A 105 7.12 5.37 -11.76
C PHE A 105 8.49 5.34 -12.41
N THR A 106 8.81 6.36 -13.22
CA THR A 106 10.14 6.54 -13.78
C THR A 106 11.24 6.53 -12.72
N LEU A 107 11.01 7.08 -11.53
CA LEU A 107 11.99 7.04 -10.44
C LEU A 107 12.32 5.61 -10.03
N TYR A 108 11.29 4.77 -9.88
CA TYR A 108 11.44 3.38 -9.46
C TYR A 108 12.02 2.50 -10.57
N GLN A 109 11.75 2.82 -11.83
CA GLN A 109 12.32 2.12 -13.00
C GLN A 109 13.83 2.35 -13.14
N HIS A 110 14.35 3.48 -12.64
CA HIS A 110 15.77 3.84 -12.66
C HIS A 110 16.53 3.40 -11.39
N LEU A 111 15.86 2.77 -10.43
CA LEU A 111 16.56 2.18 -9.29
C LEU A 111 17.41 1.00 -9.77
N ASP A 112 18.69 1.00 -9.39
CA ASP A 112 19.59 -0.13 -9.65
C ASP A 112 19.27 -1.29 -8.68
N ILE A 113 18.19 -1.99 -8.97
CA ILE A 113 17.73 -3.15 -8.21
C ILE A 113 18.13 -4.41 -8.99
N GLN A 114 19.21 -5.06 -8.58
CA GLN A 114 19.72 -6.28 -9.22
C GLN A 114 18.78 -7.49 -9.01
N ASN A 115 18.20 -7.59 -7.81
CA ASN A 115 17.29 -8.67 -7.45
C ASN A 115 16.16 -8.10 -6.60
N GLY A 116 14.98 -7.96 -7.20
CA GLY A 116 13.84 -7.46 -6.47
C GLY A 116 12.66 -7.12 -7.37
N PHE A 117 11.52 -6.87 -6.75
CA PHE A 117 10.29 -6.54 -7.45
C PHE A 117 9.52 -5.44 -6.69
N ILE A 118 9.14 -4.39 -7.41
CA ILE A 118 8.19 -3.38 -6.93
C ILE A 118 6.97 -3.43 -7.85
N GLY A 119 5.81 -3.69 -7.28
CA GLY A 119 4.55 -3.75 -8.01
C GLY A 119 3.49 -2.82 -7.47
N ILE A 120 2.52 -2.52 -8.31
CA ILE A 120 1.35 -1.72 -7.95
C ILE A 120 0.11 -2.45 -8.42
N ILE A 121 -0.86 -2.57 -7.52
CA ILE A 121 -2.20 -3.05 -7.82
C ILE A 121 -3.15 -1.87 -7.69
N ALA A 122 -3.68 -1.40 -8.83
CA ALA A 122 -4.70 -0.38 -8.87
C ALA A 122 -6.08 -1.02 -8.83
N VAL A 123 -6.81 -0.80 -7.73
CA VAL A 123 -8.16 -1.35 -7.55
C VAL A 123 -9.24 -0.37 -8.01
N ASN A 124 -10.31 -0.93 -8.55
CA ASN A 124 -11.49 -0.19 -8.95
C ASN A 124 -12.75 -0.89 -8.42
N TYR A 125 -13.91 -0.27 -8.58
CA TYR A 125 -15.21 -0.90 -8.34
C TYR A 125 -15.63 -1.73 -9.55
N ASP A 126 -16.40 -2.78 -9.31
CA ASP A 126 -17.00 -3.62 -10.37
C ASP A 126 -18.32 -3.01 -10.86
N GLU A 127 -19.10 -2.42 -9.91
CA GLU A 127 -20.39 -1.79 -10.19
C GLU A 127 -20.66 -0.63 -9.24
N ILE A 128 -21.59 0.24 -9.61
CA ILE A 128 -22.14 1.29 -8.75
C ILE A 128 -23.53 0.85 -8.31
N ASN A 129 -23.74 0.75 -7.00
CA ASN A 129 -25.03 0.43 -6.41
C ASN A 129 -25.52 1.61 -5.54
N THR A 130 -26.63 2.21 -5.94
CA THR A 130 -27.24 3.36 -5.22
C THR A 130 -27.89 2.98 -3.89
N GLU A 131 -28.14 1.70 -3.64
CA GLU A 131 -28.68 1.21 -2.36
C GLU A 131 -27.60 1.07 -1.28
N VAL A 132 -26.31 1.15 -1.65
CA VAL A 132 -25.21 1.13 -0.70
C VAL A 132 -25.05 2.51 -0.07
N SER A 133 -25.07 2.57 1.26
CA SER A 133 -24.87 3.82 1.99
C SER A 133 -23.51 4.44 1.67
N ILE A 134 -23.50 5.73 1.39
CA ILE A 134 -22.27 6.52 1.22
C ILE A 134 -21.51 6.53 2.55
N ILE A 135 -20.18 6.42 2.48
CA ILE A 135 -19.32 6.55 3.67
C ILE A 135 -19.48 7.97 4.22
N PRO A 136 -19.97 8.13 5.47
CA PRO A 136 -20.10 9.44 6.06
C PRO A 136 -18.72 10.08 6.25
N LYS A 137 -18.59 11.33 5.83
CA LYS A 137 -17.33 12.09 5.89
C LYS A 137 -17.40 13.17 6.96
N GLY A 138 -16.33 13.31 7.72
CA GLY A 138 -16.13 14.42 8.64
C GLY A 138 -15.82 15.72 7.89
N LYS A 139 -15.78 16.85 8.64
CA LYS A 139 -15.42 18.17 8.08
C LYS A 139 -14.01 18.22 7.48
N ASP A 140 -13.16 17.30 7.88
CA ASP A 140 -11.78 17.12 7.38
C ASP A 140 -11.69 16.23 6.14
N GLY A 141 -12.83 15.75 5.62
CA GLY A 141 -12.92 14.85 4.46
C GLY A 141 -12.57 13.39 4.74
N ASN A 142 -12.25 13.04 5.99
CA ASN A 142 -12.00 11.65 6.38
C ASN A 142 -13.31 10.92 6.70
N ALA A 143 -13.30 9.59 6.58
CA ALA A 143 -14.42 8.77 7.01
C ALA A 143 -14.69 8.96 8.51
N MET A 144 -15.94 9.18 8.87
CA MET A 144 -16.34 9.17 10.28
C MET A 144 -16.30 7.72 10.80
N LYS A 145 -15.76 7.54 12.01
CA LYS A 145 -15.68 6.25 12.70
C LYS A 145 -17.04 5.89 13.32
#